data_bbe82f34236d9fef0660e0a6834a871b
#
_entry.id   bbe82f34236d9fef0660e0a6834a871b
#
_cell.length_a   1.000
_cell.length_b   1.000
_cell.length_c   1.000
_cell.angle_alpha   90.00
_cell.angle_beta   90.00
_cell.angle_gamma   90.00
#
_symmetry.space_group_name_H-M   'P 1'
#
loop_
_entity.id
_entity.type
_entity.pdbx_description
1 polymer ?
#
loop_
_entity_poly.entity_id
_entity_poly.type
_entity_poly.pdbx_seq_one_letter_code
_entity_poly.pdbx_strand_id
1 'polypeptide(L)'
;MLQGTLDEIDIRSILQFLELGQRTGVLFVEAPTSGSECLSLRFWSVELAQGRIVFATELHSDPLLRLRDSLRRYKGAASALDAGYSLSDCARPLEHTYLWQLLEHRLLSPAQGRFVLENLVVETLFDLMSLQQGRFWFQSGPALEPQLVALAPSEVAPLAVLQLQQWKLLHPHVQSPEQRPTVVDRCSLQSALSERAFRSLARACNGNLSLRRIARLLNRDLLSTAKAIYPYVECGWVQLSRVDGTPSATPPKEPHKPQVICIDSDVTNCQRVEYSLNQYDCNTVAVNDMRRVLDLTFELRPDFIFCALSLPMLAGDEYCAMLRATANYRHAPIAIILPIDSNYFDCMRAQLAGATELLFQPFDESEPAALLAKHLRRGDLSARLRASKSAGLGGY
;
A
#
# COMPACT_ATOMS: atom_id res chain seq x y z
N MET A 1 13.94 -17.89 16.42
CA MET A 1 13.29 -17.09 15.37
C MET A 1 12.86 -18.07 14.29
N LEU A 2 11.60 -18.14 13.91
CA LEU A 2 11.13 -18.98 12.80
C LEU A 2 11.14 -18.10 11.54
N GLN A 3 11.87 -18.51 10.50
CA GLN A 3 11.99 -17.76 9.25
C GLN A 3 12.20 -18.74 8.10
N GLY A 4 11.81 -18.34 6.90
CA GLY A 4 11.96 -19.14 5.69
C GLY A 4 11.39 -18.45 4.45
N THR A 5 11.25 -19.21 3.38
CA THR A 5 10.68 -18.76 2.11
C THR A 5 9.35 -19.43 1.83
N LEU A 6 8.49 -18.76 1.07
CA LEU A 6 7.17 -19.28 0.69
C LEU A 6 7.26 -20.38 -0.38
N ASP A 7 8.42 -20.54 -1.02
CA ASP A 7 8.70 -21.66 -1.94
C ASP A 7 8.84 -22.99 -1.18
N GLU A 8 9.24 -22.94 0.10
CA GLU A 8 9.45 -24.12 0.96
C GLU A 8 8.20 -24.47 1.77
N ILE A 9 7.47 -23.48 2.23
CA ILE A 9 6.28 -23.67 3.09
C ILE A 9 5.24 -22.59 2.80
N ASP A 10 3.98 -22.99 2.62
CA ASP A 10 2.88 -22.07 2.36
C ASP A 10 2.38 -21.36 3.64
N ILE A 11 1.72 -20.24 3.46
CA ILE A 11 1.19 -19.39 4.54
C ILE A 11 0.20 -20.19 5.43
N ARG A 12 -0.59 -21.08 4.83
CA ARG A 12 -1.55 -21.89 5.58
C ARG A 12 -0.85 -22.80 6.57
N SER A 13 0.20 -23.50 6.13
CA SER A 13 0.99 -24.40 6.98
C SER A 13 1.72 -23.63 8.07
N ILE A 14 2.25 -22.42 7.77
CA ILE A 14 2.87 -21.55 8.76
C ILE A 14 1.86 -21.17 9.85
N LEU A 15 0.67 -20.67 9.46
CA LEU A 15 -0.37 -20.27 10.41
C LEU A 15 -0.84 -21.47 11.26
N GLN A 16 -1.00 -22.61 10.65
CA GLN A 16 -1.38 -23.85 11.36
C GLN A 16 -0.31 -24.30 12.34
N PHE A 17 0.98 -24.19 11.98
CA PHE A 17 2.10 -24.45 12.90
C PHE A 17 2.10 -23.51 14.10
N LEU A 18 1.85 -22.21 13.86
CA LEU A 18 1.79 -21.21 14.92
C LEU A 18 0.56 -21.42 15.83
N GLU A 19 -0.56 -21.86 15.28
CA GLU A 19 -1.78 -22.22 16.03
C GLU A 19 -1.53 -23.43 16.94
N LEU A 20 -1.02 -24.53 16.39
CA LEU A 20 -0.70 -25.74 17.15
C LEU A 20 0.33 -25.49 18.26
N GLY A 21 1.30 -24.64 17.98
CA GLY A 21 2.31 -24.23 18.96
C GLY A 21 1.83 -23.17 19.96
N GLN A 22 0.57 -22.71 19.86
CA GLN A 22 -0.02 -21.64 20.68
C GLN A 22 0.92 -20.40 20.78
N ARG A 23 1.55 -20.04 19.65
CA ARG A 23 2.55 -18.98 19.61
C ARG A 23 1.92 -17.60 19.75
N THR A 24 2.61 -16.73 20.51
CA THR A 24 2.24 -15.32 20.63
C THR A 24 3.35 -14.45 20.04
N GLY A 25 2.98 -13.47 19.23
CA GLY A 25 3.91 -12.58 18.54
C GLY A 25 3.37 -12.17 17.17
N VAL A 26 4.26 -11.76 16.28
CA VAL A 26 3.93 -11.23 14.97
C VAL A 26 4.56 -12.09 13.87
N LEU A 27 3.74 -12.53 12.93
CA LEU A 27 4.19 -13.12 11.68
C LEU A 27 4.26 -12.00 10.64
N PHE A 28 5.43 -11.83 10.08
CA PHE A 28 5.69 -10.91 8.98
C PHE A 28 5.88 -11.69 7.69
N VAL A 29 5.37 -11.13 6.61
CA VAL A 29 5.49 -11.70 5.27
C VAL A 29 5.86 -10.60 4.29
N GLU A 30 6.84 -10.89 3.45
CA GLU A 30 7.35 -10.03 2.39
C GLU A 30 7.20 -10.76 1.06
N ALA A 31 6.65 -10.10 0.06
CA ALA A 31 6.55 -10.67 -1.27
C ALA A 31 6.75 -9.62 -2.38
N PRO A 32 7.32 -9.99 -3.53
CA PRO A 32 7.46 -9.11 -4.67
C PRO A 32 6.09 -8.77 -5.26
N THR A 33 5.93 -7.56 -5.75
CA THR A 33 4.73 -7.14 -6.49
C THR A 33 4.79 -7.73 -7.90
N SER A 34 3.79 -8.54 -8.26
CA SER A 34 3.69 -9.08 -9.62
C SER A 34 3.40 -7.96 -10.62
N GLY A 35 4.17 -7.86 -11.71
CA GLY A 35 3.87 -7.00 -12.86
C GLY A 35 4.63 -5.67 -12.96
N SER A 36 5.56 -5.38 -12.07
CA SER A 36 6.42 -4.20 -12.17
C SER A 36 7.84 -4.59 -12.58
N GLU A 37 8.43 -3.88 -13.55
CA GLU A 37 9.86 -4.02 -13.90
C GLU A 37 10.76 -3.53 -12.75
N CYS A 38 10.23 -2.81 -11.78
CA CYS A 38 10.86 -2.48 -10.51
C CYS A 38 10.38 -3.46 -9.43
N LEU A 39 11.30 -4.10 -8.75
CA LEU A 39 11.04 -4.98 -7.59
C LEU A 39 10.48 -4.15 -6.42
N SER A 40 9.20 -3.83 -6.45
CA SER A 40 8.54 -3.28 -5.27
C SER A 40 8.08 -4.44 -4.38
N LEU A 41 8.45 -4.37 -3.12
CA LEU A 41 8.07 -5.36 -2.10
C LEU A 41 6.78 -4.92 -1.41
N ARG A 42 5.90 -5.87 -1.17
CA ARG A 42 4.72 -5.71 -0.32
C ARG A 42 4.98 -6.43 0.99
N PHE A 43 4.51 -5.85 2.07
CA PHE A 43 4.71 -6.37 3.42
C PHE A 43 3.39 -6.53 4.13
N TRP A 44 3.26 -7.61 4.87
CA TRP A 44 2.10 -7.91 5.71
C TRP A 44 2.56 -8.25 7.12
N SER A 45 1.74 -7.92 8.10
CA SER A 45 1.88 -8.40 9.47
C SER A 45 0.60 -9.11 9.92
N VAL A 46 0.78 -10.21 10.63
CA VAL A 46 -0.30 -10.96 11.29
C VAL A 46 0.05 -11.09 12.77
N GLU A 47 -0.74 -10.42 13.61
CA GLU A 47 -0.60 -10.43 15.06
C GLU A 47 -1.30 -11.67 15.62
N LEU A 48 -0.57 -12.47 16.40
CA LEU A 48 -1.08 -13.68 17.03
C LEU A 48 -1.00 -13.61 18.56
N ALA A 49 -2.06 -14.07 19.19
CA ALA A 49 -2.13 -14.30 20.63
C ALA A 49 -2.54 -15.75 20.88
N GLN A 50 -1.67 -16.53 21.53
CA GLN A 50 -1.91 -17.97 21.81
C GLN A 50 -2.34 -18.76 20.55
N GLY A 51 -1.66 -18.51 19.42
CA GLY A 51 -1.93 -19.12 18.13
C GLY A 51 -3.17 -18.60 17.38
N ARG A 52 -3.92 -17.65 17.94
CA ARG A 52 -5.09 -17.06 17.32
C ARG A 52 -4.76 -15.72 16.68
N ILE A 53 -5.31 -15.45 15.51
CA ILE A 53 -5.13 -14.17 14.83
C ILE A 53 -5.99 -13.11 15.54
N VAL A 54 -5.35 -12.06 16.02
CA VAL A 54 -6.00 -10.93 16.69
C VAL A 54 -6.07 -9.70 15.79
N PHE A 55 -5.14 -9.59 14.84
CA PHE A 55 -5.09 -8.52 13.85
C PHE A 55 -4.26 -8.95 12.64
N ALA A 56 -4.56 -8.41 11.47
CA ALA A 56 -3.73 -8.58 10.28
C ALA A 56 -3.82 -7.34 9.39
N THR A 57 -2.70 -6.91 8.84
CA THR A 57 -2.62 -5.73 7.98
C THR A 57 -1.60 -5.89 6.88
N GLU A 58 -1.84 -5.21 5.76
CA GLU A 58 -0.83 -4.91 4.77
C GLU A 58 -0.28 -3.51 5.07
N LEU A 59 1.04 -3.39 5.01
CA LEU A 59 1.71 -2.13 5.25
C LEU A 59 1.67 -1.29 3.96
N HIS A 60 0.77 -0.33 3.94
CA HIS A 60 0.53 0.57 2.81
C HIS A 60 1.04 1.99 3.09
N SER A 61 1.23 2.75 2.02
CA SER A 61 1.52 4.20 2.09
C SER A 61 0.39 5.03 2.72
N ASP A 62 -0.86 4.56 2.64
CA ASP A 62 -2.01 5.11 3.41
C ASP A 62 -2.58 4.03 4.33
N PRO A 63 -2.02 3.88 5.53
CA PRO A 63 -2.37 2.81 6.45
C PRO A 63 -3.80 2.87 6.98
N LEU A 64 -4.49 4.01 6.82
CA LEU A 64 -5.87 4.19 7.30
C LEU A 64 -6.92 4.09 6.19
N LEU A 65 -6.50 3.95 4.92
CA LEU A 65 -7.43 3.96 3.78
C LEU A 65 -8.49 2.86 3.89
N ARG A 66 -8.07 1.63 4.19
CA ARG A 66 -9.00 0.50 4.28
C ARG A 66 -9.91 0.59 5.51
N LEU A 67 -9.40 1.08 6.63
CA LEU A 67 -10.22 1.36 7.82
C LEU A 67 -11.24 2.46 7.51
N ARG A 68 -10.82 3.56 6.91
CA ARG A 68 -11.70 4.66 6.48
C ARG A 68 -12.81 4.20 5.54
N ASP A 69 -12.48 3.40 4.53
CA ASP A 69 -13.47 2.85 3.60
C ASP A 69 -14.48 1.93 4.33
N SER A 70 -14.03 1.10 5.26
CA SER A 70 -14.87 0.22 6.07
C SER A 70 -15.77 0.97 7.04
N LEU A 71 -15.34 2.13 7.54
CA LEU A 71 -16.06 2.95 8.49
C LEU A 71 -17.07 3.91 7.86
N ARG A 72 -17.08 4.10 6.56
CA ARG A 72 -17.96 5.05 5.85
C ARG A 72 -19.46 4.87 6.14
N ARG A 73 -19.88 3.67 6.46
CA ARG A 73 -21.27 3.37 6.86
C ARG A 73 -21.61 3.85 8.27
N TYR A 74 -20.61 4.09 9.12
CA TYR A 74 -20.77 4.57 10.49
C TYR A 74 -20.49 6.06 10.53
N LYS A 75 -21.53 6.88 10.33
CA LYS A 75 -21.44 8.33 10.07
C LYS A 75 -20.57 9.12 11.06
N GLY A 76 -20.57 8.77 12.34
CA GLY A 76 -19.75 9.43 13.36
C GLY A 76 -18.28 9.01 13.31
N ALA A 77 -18.01 7.73 13.05
CA ALA A 77 -16.68 7.17 13.08
C ALA A 77 -15.81 7.63 11.88
N ALA A 78 -16.40 7.76 10.70
CA ALA A 78 -15.67 8.22 9.50
C ALA A 78 -15.21 9.68 9.65
N SER A 79 -16.06 10.57 10.19
CA SER A 79 -15.72 11.98 10.40
C SER A 79 -14.64 12.16 11.47
N ALA A 80 -14.62 11.30 12.48
CA ALA A 80 -13.62 11.35 13.54
C ALA A 80 -12.20 11.02 13.04
N LEU A 81 -12.08 10.09 12.10
CA LEU A 81 -10.81 9.78 11.43
C LEU A 81 -10.23 10.98 10.67
N ASP A 82 -11.10 11.78 10.05
CA ASP A 82 -10.67 12.96 9.28
C ASP A 82 -10.27 14.13 10.19
N ALA A 83 -10.73 14.15 11.43
CA ALA A 83 -10.41 15.20 12.41
C ALA A 83 -9.01 15.07 13.04
N GLY A 84 -8.28 13.97 12.80
CA GLY A 84 -6.89 13.79 13.22
C GLY A 84 -6.71 13.72 14.73
N TYR A 85 -6.82 12.53 15.32
CA TYR A 85 -6.38 12.32 16.71
C TYR A 85 -4.86 12.26 16.78
N SER A 86 -4.29 12.92 17.78
CA SER A 86 -2.84 12.88 18.03
C SER A 86 -2.42 11.46 18.42
N LEU A 87 -1.56 10.84 17.62
CA LEU A 87 -1.01 9.52 17.91
C LEU A 87 0.27 9.69 18.72
N SER A 88 0.24 9.24 19.96
CA SER A 88 1.40 9.24 20.86
C SER A 88 2.14 7.89 20.94
N ASP A 89 1.64 6.85 20.27
CA ASP A 89 2.19 5.49 20.41
C ASP A 89 2.43 4.84 19.04
N CYS A 90 3.69 4.89 18.59
CA CYS A 90 4.12 4.32 17.29
C CYS A 90 4.38 2.79 17.34
N ALA A 91 4.18 2.15 18.50
CA ALA A 91 4.50 0.73 18.68
C ALA A 91 3.40 -0.23 18.18
N ARG A 92 2.24 0.27 17.80
CA ARG A 92 1.07 -0.53 17.40
C ARG A 92 0.62 -0.20 15.97
N PRO A 93 -0.04 -1.16 15.27
CA PRO A 93 -0.64 -0.87 13.98
C PRO A 93 -1.64 0.29 14.06
N LEU A 94 -1.50 1.28 13.20
CA LEU A 94 -2.31 2.50 13.23
C LEU A 94 -3.81 2.21 13.14
N GLU A 95 -4.23 1.28 12.29
CA GLU A 95 -5.63 0.88 12.16
C GLU A 95 -6.20 0.32 13.47
N HIS A 96 -5.41 -0.48 14.19
CA HIS A 96 -5.79 -1.03 15.50
C HIS A 96 -5.95 0.09 16.53
N THR A 97 -4.98 1.00 16.62
CA THR A 97 -5.01 2.12 17.56
C THR A 97 -6.21 3.02 17.32
N TYR A 98 -6.48 3.39 16.06
CA TYR A 98 -7.65 4.22 15.72
C TYR A 98 -8.98 3.52 15.99
N LEU A 99 -9.07 2.22 15.71
CA LEU A 99 -10.28 1.47 15.99
C LEU A 99 -10.62 1.48 17.49
N TRP A 100 -9.59 1.33 18.35
CA TRP A 100 -9.77 1.39 19.80
C TRP A 100 -10.17 2.78 20.27
N GLN A 101 -9.59 3.84 19.75
CA GLN A 101 -10.03 5.22 20.04
C GLN A 101 -11.52 5.43 19.68
N LEU A 102 -11.97 4.91 18.53
CA LEU A 102 -13.37 5.00 18.14
C LEU A 102 -14.31 4.22 19.09
N LEU A 103 -13.84 3.09 19.62
CA LEU A 103 -14.58 2.31 20.62
C LEU A 103 -14.63 3.04 21.98
N GLU A 104 -13.52 3.59 22.45
CA GLU A 104 -13.42 4.37 23.69
C GLU A 104 -14.32 5.61 23.66
N HIS A 105 -14.33 6.31 22.53
CA HIS A 105 -15.22 7.46 22.32
C HIS A 105 -16.68 7.08 22.00
N ARG A 106 -17.03 5.79 22.04
CA ARG A 106 -18.37 5.26 21.74
C ARG A 106 -18.92 5.65 20.35
N LEU A 107 -18.02 5.92 19.40
CA LEU A 107 -18.37 6.16 17.99
C LEU A 107 -18.63 4.85 17.24
N LEU A 108 -18.13 3.73 17.78
CA LEU A 108 -18.41 2.37 17.35
C LEU A 108 -18.88 1.53 18.54
N SER A 109 -19.82 0.63 18.29
CA SER A 109 -20.14 -0.42 19.25
C SER A 109 -19.09 -1.55 19.16
N PRO A 110 -18.87 -2.34 20.22
CA PRO A 110 -17.97 -3.50 20.18
C PRO A 110 -18.31 -4.51 19.06
N ALA A 111 -19.59 -4.71 18.76
CA ALA A 111 -20.02 -5.57 17.67
C ALA A 111 -19.62 -5.03 16.29
N GLN A 112 -19.75 -3.72 16.09
CA GLN A 112 -19.30 -3.06 14.85
C GLN A 112 -17.78 -3.12 14.72
N GLY A 113 -17.04 -2.88 15.81
CA GLY A 113 -15.58 -2.99 15.83
C GLY A 113 -15.09 -4.40 15.48
N ARG A 114 -15.72 -5.45 16.07
CA ARG A 114 -15.42 -6.86 15.70
C ARG A 114 -15.62 -7.11 14.23
N PHE A 115 -16.78 -6.73 13.71
CA PHE A 115 -17.09 -6.93 12.30
C PHE A 115 -16.08 -6.25 11.36
N VAL A 116 -15.63 -5.05 11.70
CA VAL A 116 -14.60 -4.35 10.94
C VAL A 116 -13.27 -5.11 10.99
N LEU A 117 -12.82 -5.52 12.18
CA LEU A 117 -11.58 -6.27 12.35
C LEU A 117 -11.59 -7.62 11.61
N GLU A 118 -12.67 -8.39 11.75
CA GLU A 118 -12.82 -9.66 11.06
C GLU A 118 -12.69 -9.49 9.54
N ASN A 119 -13.34 -8.47 8.97
CA ASN A 119 -13.20 -8.19 7.54
C ASN A 119 -11.78 -7.78 7.13
N LEU A 120 -11.08 -6.98 7.94
CA LEU A 120 -9.70 -6.60 7.68
C LEU A 120 -8.76 -7.81 7.72
N VAL A 121 -8.97 -8.72 8.68
CA VAL A 121 -8.20 -9.97 8.78
C VAL A 121 -8.47 -10.88 7.57
N VAL A 122 -9.74 -11.12 7.23
CA VAL A 122 -10.11 -11.97 6.08
C VAL A 122 -9.55 -11.41 4.77
N GLU A 123 -9.59 -10.11 4.59
CA GLU A 123 -9.03 -9.45 3.41
C GLU A 123 -7.50 -9.64 3.33
N THR A 124 -6.80 -9.47 4.44
CA THR A 124 -5.35 -9.69 4.50
C THR A 124 -5.00 -11.16 4.26
N LEU A 125 -5.78 -12.09 4.81
CA LEU A 125 -5.57 -13.52 4.58
C LEU A 125 -5.82 -13.91 3.12
N PHE A 126 -6.79 -13.30 2.44
CA PHE A 126 -7.01 -13.53 1.01
C PHE A 126 -5.74 -13.18 0.20
N ASP A 127 -5.10 -12.04 0.51
CA ASP A 127 -3.86 -11.64 -0.15
C ASP A 127 -2.71 -12.61 0.18
N LEU A 128 -2.51 -12.90 1.46
CA LEU A 128 -1.47 -13.80 1.92
C LEU A 128 -1.58 -15.21 1.31
N MET A 129 -2.80 -15.76 1.23
CA MET A 129 -3.04 -17.07 0.62
C MET A 129 -2.86 -17.07 -0.91
N SER A 130 -2.82 -15.90 -1.54
CA SER A 130 -2.54 -15.77 -2.98
C SER A 130 -1.05 -15.78 -3.32
N LEU A 131 -0.17 -15.59 -2.32
CA LEU A 131 1.26 -15.53 -2.51
C LEU A 131 1.84 -16.90 -2.84
N GLN A 132 2.74 -16.94 -3.81
CA GLN A 132 3.49 -18.14 -4.19
C GLN A 132 4.99 -18.01 -3.88
N GLN A 133 5.49 -16.77 -3.80
CA GLN A 133 6.88 -16.44 -3.54
C GLN A 133 6.96 -15.34 -2.50
N GLY A 134 8.01 -15.37 -1.68
CA GLY A 134 8.24 -14.38 -0.66
C GLY A 134 9.04 -14.94 0.50
N ARG A 135 9.27 -14.10 1.49
CA ARG A 135 9.94 -14.47 2.74
C ARG A 135 8.98 -14.27 3.89
N PHE A 136 9.17 -15.06 4.93
CA PHE A 136 8.44 -14.86 6.17
C PHE A 136 9.37 -15.01 7.37
N TRP A 137 8.99 -14.40 8.47
CA TRP A 137 9.59 -14.63 9.78
C TRP A 137 8.59 -14.33 10.87
N PHE A 138 8.70 -15.10 11.94
CA PHE A 138 7.89 -14.95 13.12
C PHE A 138 8.74 -14.43 14.27
N GLN A 139 8.27 -13.36 14.88
CA GLN A 139 8.86 -12.78 16.04
C GLN A 139 7.96 -13.04 17.25
N SER A 140 8.47 -13.79 18.24
CA SER A 140 7.78 -13.95 19.52
C SER A 140 7.83 -12.64 20.30
N GLY A 141 6.71 -12.25 20.87
CA GLY A 141 6.57 -11.01 21.61
C GLY A 141 5.30 -11.00 22.44
N PRO A 142 5.01 -9.90 23.15
CA PRO A 142 3.74 -9.74 23.85
C PRO A 142 2.58 -9.73 22.84
N ALA A 143 1.41 -10.16 23.30
CA ALA A 143 0.20 -10.07 22.49
C ALA A 143 -0.17 -8.62 22.22
N LEU A 144 -0.73 -8.35 21.05
CA LEU A 144 -1.34 -7.06 20.75
C LEU A 144 -2.55 -6.87 21.69
N GLU A 145 -2.54 -5.85 22.51
CA GLU A 145 -3.62 -5.51 23.42
C GLU A 145 -4.10 -4.06 23.18
N PRO A 146 -5.38 -3.81 23.43
CA PRO A 146 -6.44 -4.75 23.82
C PRO A 146 -6.95 -5.59 22.64
N GLN A 147 -7.53 -6.76 22.93
CA GLN A 147 -8.05 -7.68 21.91
C GLN A 147 -9.57 -7.60 21.79
N LEU A 148 -10.07 -7.47 20.58
CA LEU A 148 -11.50 -7.51 20.28
C LEU A 148 -11.92 -8.78 19.55
N VAL A 149 -10.98 -9.40 18.86
CA VAL A 149 -11.15 -10.60 18.03
C VAL A 149 -10.00 -11.56 18.32
N ALA A 150 -10.27 -12.86 18.24
CA ALA A 150 -9.27 -13.93 18.32
C ALA A 150 -9.75 -15.09 17.41
N LEU A 151 -9.30 -15.07 16.15
CA LEU A 151 -9.72 -16.00 15.11
C LEU A 151 -8.75 -17.18 15.03
N ALA A 152 -9.28 -18.40 15.01
CA ALA A 152 -8.45 -19.58 14.81
C ALA A 152 -8.02 -19.67 13.34
N PRO A 153 -6.70 -19.76 13.02
CA PRO A 153 -6.23 -19.97 11.66
C PRO A 153 -6.90 -21.15 10.96
N SER A 154 -7.15 -22.24 11.68
CA SER A 154 -7.85 -23.43 11.18
C SER A 154 -9.28 -23.17 10.70
N GLU A 155 -9.95 -22.14 11.21
CA GLU A 155 -11.29 -21.74 10.81
C GLU A 155 -11.30 -20.75 9.65
N VAL A 156 -10.40 -19.75 9.65
CA VAL A 156 -10.43 -18.64 8.68
C VAL A 156 -9.61 -18.91 7.41
N ALA A 157 -8.50 -19.66 7.51
CA ALA A 157 -7.67 -19.96 6.34
C ALA A 157 -8.39 -20.78 5.26
N PRO A 158 -9.21 -21.83 5.58
CA PRO A 158 -9.97 -22.53 4.56
C PRO A 158 -10.97 -21.66 3.82
N LEU A 159 -11.57 -20.67 4.49
CA LEU A 159 -12.50 -19.72 3.87
C LEU A 159 -11.77 -18.82 2.86
N ALA A 160 -10.59 -18.32 3.22
CA ALA A 160 -9.77 -17.53 2.32
C ALA A 160 -9.31 -18.33 1.09
N VAL A 161 -8.92 -19.60 1.29
CA VAL A 161 -8.54 -20.51 0.20
C VAL A 161 -9.73 -20.78 -0.74
N LEU A 162 -10.92 -21.02 -0.19
CA LEU A 162 -12.14 -21.23 -0.98
C LEU A 162 -12.48 -19.96 -1.81
N GLN A 163 -12.38 -18.79 -1.21
CA GLN A 163 -12.57 -17.52 -1.93
C GLN A 163 -11.54 -17.38 -3.06
N LEU A 164 -10.28 -17.71 -2.82
CA LEU A 164 -9.23 -17.66 -3.83
C LEU A 164 -9.47 -18.63 -4.98
N GLN A 165 -9.93 -19.86 -4.69
CA GLN A 165 -10.30 -20.83 -5.73
C GLN A 165 -11.43 -20.30 -6.62
N GLN A 166 -12.47 -19.72 -6.02
CA GLN A 166 -13.57 -19.12 -6.77
C GLN A 166 -13.14 -17.85 -7.52
N TRP A 167 -12.17 -17.10 -7.00
CA TRP A 167 -11.58 -15.95 -7.69
C TRP A 167 -10.86 -16.37 -8.98
N LYS A 168 -10.14 -17.48 -8.95
CA LYS A 168 -9.46 -18.03 -10.13
C LYS A 168 -10.42 -18.38 -11.28
N LEU A 169 -11.68 -18.64 -11.00
CA LEU A 169 -12.69 -18.89 -12.04
C LEU A 169 -13.07 -17.63 -12.82
N LEU A 170 -12.74 -16.44 -12.33
CA LEU A 170 -12.98 -15.17 -13.01
C LEU A 170 -11.86 -14.80 -13.99
N HIS A 171 -10.77 -15.59 -14.05
CA HIS A 171 -9.73 -15.47 -15.07
C HIS A 171 -10.28 -15.79 -16.48
N PRO A 172 -9.75 -15.15 -17.53
CA PRO A 172 -8.64 -14.19 -17.56
C PRO A 172 -9.05 -12.72 -17.35
N HIS A 173 -10.34 -12.45 -17.21
CA HIS A 173 -10.87 -11.08 -17.18
C HIS A 173 -10.55 -10.35 -15.88
N VAL A 174 -10.72 -11.03 -14.74
CA VAL A 174 -10.44 -10.47 -13.40
C VAL A 174 -9.19 -11.15 -12.84
N GLN A 175 -8.07 -10.41 -12.83
CA GLN A 175 -6.77 -10.93 -12.41
C GLN A 175 -6.37 -10.45 -11.02
N SER A 176 -6.74 -9.24 -10.63
CA SER A 176 -6.35 -8.64 -9.36
C SER A 176 -7.51 -7.88 -8.71
N PRO A 177 -7.62 -7.94 -7.37
CA PRO A 177 -8.55 -7.09 -6.61
C PRO A 177 -8.35 -5.59 -6.82
N GLU A 178 -7.15 -5.18 -7.23
CA GLU A 178 -6.79 -3.77 -7.43
C GLU A 178 -7.16 -3.25 -8.82
N GLN A 179 -7.69 -4.10 -9.70
CA GLN A 179 -8.20 -3.65 -10.98
C GLN A 179 -9.39 -2.72 -10.80
N ARG A 180 -9.46 -1.70 -11.67
CA ARG A 180 -10.46 -0.65 -11.63
C ARG A 180 -11.43 -0.81 -12.79
N PRO A 181 -12.73 -1.03 -12.50
CA PRO A 181 -13.74 -1.15 -13.52
C PRO A 181 -14.12 0.22 -14.10
N THR A 182 -14.22 0.29 -15.42
CA THR A 182 -14.66 1.47 -16.17
C THR A 182 -15.76 1.09 -17.15
N VAL A 183 -16.86 1.81 -17.15
CA VAL A 183 -17.95 1.61 -18.13
C VAL A 183 -17.48 2.12 -19.48
N VAL A 184 -17.44 1.24 -20.48
CA VAL A 184 -17.08 1.55 -21.87
C VAL A 184 -18.33 1.73 -22.72
N ASP A 185 -19.25 0.75 -22.67
CA ASP A 185 -20.52 0.82 -23.39
C ASP A 185 -21.68 1.17 -22.44
N ARG A 186 -21.95 2.45 -22.36
CA ARG A 186 -22.99 2.99 -21.48
C ARG A 186 -24.40 2.68 -22.00
N CYS A 187 -24.59 2.64 -23.31
CA CYS A 187 -25.91 2.44 -23.92
C CYS A 187 -26.41 1.00 -23.71
N SER A 188 -25.57 0.01 -23.99
CA SER A 188 -25.91 -1.39 -23.79
C SER A 188 -26.13 -1.71 -22.31
N LEU A 189 -25.30 -1.14 -21.43
CA LEU A 189 -25.44 -1.32 -19.99
C LEU A 189 -26.75 -0.69 -19.46
N GLN A 190 -27.16 0.47 -19.97
CA GLN A 190 -28.39 1.14 -19.56
C GLN A 190 -29.63 0.40 -20.06
N SER A 191 -29.58 -0.22 -21.25
CA SER A 191 -30.68 -1.00 -21.79
C SER A 191 -30.88 -2.34 -21.06
N ALA A 192 -29.80 -2.90 -20.52
CA ALA A 192 -29.83 -4.20 -19.84
C ALA A 192 -30.21 -4.11 -18.35
N LEU A 193 -30.13 -2.92 -17.75
CA LEU A 193 -30.33 -2.74 -16.32
C LEU A 193 -31.47 -1.78 -16.01
N SER A 194 -32.10 -1.98 -14.84
CA SER A 194 -32.99 -0.95 -14.31
C SER A 194 -32.20 0.35 -14.03
N GLU A 195 -32.87 1.50 -14.16
CA GLU A 195 -32.27 2.81 -13.97
C GLU A 195 -31.52 2.94 -12.62
N ARG A 196 -32.05 2.33 -11.57
CA ARG A 196 -31.42 2.32 -10.24
C ARG A 196 -30.14 1.49 -10.23
N ALA A 197 -30.17 0.30 -10.83
CA ALA A 197 -29.02 -0.60 -10.92
C ALA A 197 -27.91 0.02 -11.80
N PHE A 198 -28.29 0.58 -12.93
CA PHE A 198 -27.38 1.30 -13.82
C PHE A 198 -26.67 2.44 -13.12
N ARG A 199 -27.38 3.34 -12.42
CA ARG A 199 -26.76 4.45 -11.69
C ARG A 199 -25.80 3.96 -10.60
N SER A 200 -26.14 2.89 -9.90
CA SER A 200 -25.28 2.31 -8.86
C SER A 200 -24.00 1.73 -9.47
N LEU A 201 -24.14 0.96 -10.55
CA LEU A 201 -23.01 0.35 -11.25
C LEU A 201 -22.12 1.40 -11.92
N ALA A 202 -22.70 2.39 -12.59
CA ALA A 202 -21.96 3.45 -13.24
C ALA A 202 -21.16 4.33 -12.26
N ARG A 203 -21.67 4.52 -11.02
CA ARG A 203 -20.92 5.21 -9.95
C ARG A 203 -19.75 4.37 -9.45
N ALA A 204 -19.93 3.07 -9.33
CA ALA A 204 -18.89 2.15 -8.88
C ALA A 204 -17.82 1.94 -9.96
N CYS A 205 -18.25 1.79 -11.22
CA CYS A 205 -17.38 1.49 -12.36
C CYS A 205 -16.96 2.76 -13.13
N ASN A 206 -16.40 3.75 -12.44
CA ASN A 206 -15.95 5.01 -13.01
C ASN A 206 -14.43 5.08 -13.27
N GLY A 207 -13.70 3.96 -13.03
CA GLY A 207 -12.26 3.88 -13.19
C GLY A 207 -11.45 4.40 -11.98
N ASN A 208 -12.09 5.00 -10.97
CA ASN A 208 -11.39 5.59 -9.82
C ASN A 208 -11.24 4.64 -8.64
N LEU A 209 -12.12 3.65 -8.55
CA LEU A 209 -12.17 2.70 -7.43
C LEU A 209 -11.74 1.32 -7.90
N SER A 210 -10.89 0.64 -7.10
CA SER A 210 -10.59 -0.77 -7.33
C SER A 210 -11.76 -1.67 -6.92
N LEU A 211 -11.81 -2.92 -7.42
CA LEU A 211 -12.80 -3.91 -7.03
C LEU A 211 -12.85 -4.09 -5.52
N ARG A 212 -11.69 -4.14 -4.89
CA ARG A 212 -11.51 -4.23 -3.43
C ARG A 212 -12.17 -3.03 -2.73
N ARG A 213 -11.87 -1.83 -3.21
CA ARG A 213 -12.41 -0.60 -2.63
C ARG A 213 -13.92 -0.50 -2.80
N ILE A 214 -14.45 -0.91 -3.96
CA ILE A 214 -15.90 -1.02 -4.21
C ILE A 214 -16.54 -2.01 -3.22
N ALA A 215 -15.92 -3.16 -2.99
CA ALA A 215 -16.41 -4.17 -2.03
C ALA A 215 -16.54 -3.59 -0.62
N ARG A 216 -15.49 -2.91 -0.13
CA ARG A 216 -15.51 -2.24 1.18
C ARG A 216 -16.61 -1.19 1.29
N LEU A 217 -16.75 -0.31 0.29
CA LEU A 217 -17.76 0.74 0.26
C LEU A 217 -19.19 0.21 0.21
N LEU A 218 -19.41 -0.92 -0.48
CA LEU A 218 -20.70 -1.59 -0.56
C LEU A 218 -20.96 -2.55 0.61
N ASN A 219 -19.96 -2.74 1.50
CA ASN A 219 -20.00 -3.73 2.57
C ASN A 219 -20.36 -5.14 2.05
N ARG A 220 -19.71 -5.54 0.98
CA ARG A 220 -19.81 -6.86 0.40
C ARG A 220 -18.43 -7.51 0.40
N ASP A 221 -18.40 -8.82 0.38
CA ASP A 221 -17.14 -9.50 0.15
C ASP A 221 -16.62 -9.22 -1.27
N LEU A 222 -15.31 -9.33 -1.41
CA LEU A 222 -14.60 -9.04 -2.65
C LEU A 222 -15.09 -9.91 -3.82
N LEU A 223 -15.28 -11.20 -3.55
CA LEU A 223 -15.68 -12.17 -4.56
C LEU A 223 -17.10 -11.91 -5.08
N SER A 224 -18.06 -11.65 -4.18
CA SER A 224 -19.44 -11.29 -4.55
C SER A 224 -19.48 -9.99 -5.38
N THR A 225 -18.61 -9.03 -5.04
CA THR A 225 -18.50 -7.78 -5.81
C THR A 225 -17.93 -8.02 -7.20
N ALA A 226 -16.88 -8.83 -7.32
CA ALA A 226 -16.30 -9.19 -8.60
C ALA A 226 -17.29 -9.97 -9.47
N LYS A 227 -17.98 -10.99 -8.90
CA LYS A 227 -19.01 -11.75 -9.59
C LYS A 227 -20.19 -10.91 -10.07
N ALA A 228 -20.55 -9.85 -9.34
CA ALA A 228 -21.62 -8.94 -9.75
C ALA A 228 -21.23 -8.06 -10.95
N ILE A 229 -19.95 -7.77 -11.11
CA ILE A 229 -19.43 -6.96 -12.23
C ILE A 229 -19.02 -7.85 -13.42
N TYR A 230 -18.63 -9.09 -13.16
CA TYR A 230 -18.07 -10.02 -14.14
C TYR A 230 -18.92 -10.20 -15.43
N PRO A 231 -20.26 -10.36 -15.40
CA PRO A 231 -21.05 -10.52 -16.62
C PRO A 231 -20.92 -9.32 -17.58
N TYR A 232 -20.76 -8.12 -17.03
CA TYR A 232 -20.62 -6.91 -17.85
C TYR A 232 -19.20 -6.75 -18.39
N VAL A 233 -18.21 -7.34 -17.72
CA VAL A 233 -16.83 -7.43 -18.22
C VAL A 233 -16.77 -8.45 -19.37
N GLU A 234 -17.40 -9.58 -19.22
CA GLU A 234 -17.48 -10.63 -20.23
C GLU A 234 -18.19 -10.13 -21.51
N CYS A 235 -19.27 -9.35 -21.36
CA CYS A 235 -19.95 -8.70 -22.48
C CYS A 235 -19.16 -7.53 -23.10
N GLY A 236 -18.04 -7.10 -22.50
CA GLY A 236 -17.24 -5.95 -22.97
C GLY A 236 -17.84 -4.58 -22.65
N TRP A 237 -18.92 -4.50 -21.87
CA TRP A 237 -19.55 -3.22 -21.48
C TRP A 237 -18.80 -2.51 -20.36
N VAL A 238 -18.09 -3.28 -19.54
CA VAL A 238 -17.19 -2.79 -18.50
C VAL A 238 -15.80 -3.32 -18.79
N GLN A 239 -14.81 -2.46 -18.76
CA GLN A 239 -13.40 -2.82 -18.89
C GLN A 239 -12.70 -2.69 -17.53
N LEU A 240 -11.84 -3.65 -17.23
CA LEU A 240 -10.96 -3.59 -16.05
C LEU A 240 -9.60 -3.03 -16.46
N SER A 241 -9.05 -2.13 -15.63
CA SER A 241 -7.68 -1.65 -15.83
C SER A 241 -6.70 -2.83 -15.85
N ARG A 242 -5.60 -2.68 -16.58
CA ARG A 242 -4.50 -3.65 -16.49
C ARG A 242 -3.93 -3.65 -15.07
N VAL A 243 -3.33 -4.76 -14.67
CA VAL A 243 -2.75 -4.96 -13.32
C VAL A 243 -1.55 -4.04 -13.06
N ASP A 244 -0.99 -3.43 -14.11
CA ASP A 244 0.09 -2.44 -14.03
C ASP A 244 -0.42 -1.22 -13.26
N GLY A 245 -0.21 -1.28 -11.93
CA GLY A 245 -0.74 -0.32 -10.98
C GLY A 245 -0.29 1.11 -11.24
N THR A 246 -1.13 1.88 -11.92
CA THR A 246 -1.01 3.33 -11.91
C THR A 246 -2.35 3.97 -11.58
N PRO A 247 -2.45 4.82 -10.56
CA PRO A 247 -3.65 5.60 -10.31
C PRO A 247 -3.86 6.59 -11.45
N SER A 248 -5.05 6.50 -12.07
CA SER A 248 -5.48 7.43 -13.12
C SER A 248 -5.74 8.82 -12.54
N ALA A 249 -5.05 9.75 -13.13
CA ALA A 249 -5.34 11.16 -13.43
C ALA A 249 -6.24 11.99 -12.50
N THR A 250 -5.61 12.95 -11.89
CA THR A 250 -6.09 14.33 -11.71
C THR A 250 -5.70 15.16 -12.93
N PRO A 251 -6.40 16.27 -13.25
CA PRO A 251 -6.24 17.01 -14.52
C PRO A 251 -4.83 17.61 -14.69
N PRO A 252 -4.41 17.89 -15.93
CA PRO A 252 -3.04 18.28 -16.24
C PRO A 252 -2.71 19.66 -15.63
N LYS A 253 -1.69 19.68 -14.77
CA LYS A 253 -0.96 20.88 -14.39
C LYS A 253 0.08 21.15 -15.47
N GLU A 254 0.40 22.42 -15.69
CA GLU A 254 1.42 22.87 -16.64
C GLU A 254 2.76 22.14 -16.49
N PRO A 255 3.55 22.01 -17.56
CA PRO A 255 4.83 21.29 -17.54
C PRO A 255 5.84 22.03 -16.65
N HIS A 256 5.96 21.61 -15.38
CA HIS A 256 7.03 22.08 -14.52
C HIS A 256 8.05 20.95 -14.34
N LYS A 257 9.32 21.32 -14.17
CA LYS A 257 10.36 20.35 -13.86
C LYS A 257 10.12 19.78 -12.47
N PRO A 258 10.08 18.42 -12.32
CA PRO A 258 9.89 17.84 -11.01
C PRO A 258 10.95 18.27 -10.01
N GLN A 259 10.52 18.69 -8.83
CA GLN A 259 11.39 19.05 -7.73
C GLN A 259 11.64 17.81 -6.87
N VAL A 260 12.88 17.42 -6.74
CA VAL A 260 13.29 16.26 -5.93
C VAL A 260 14.23 16.74 -4.85
N ILE A 261 14.02 16.29 -3.61
CA ILE A 261 14.95 16.53 -2.52
C ILE A 261 15.59 15.20 -2.11
N CYS A 262 16.90 15.20 -1.93
CA CYS A 262 17.66 14.07 -1.40
C CYS A 262 18.31 14.47 -0.07
N ILE A 263 17.93 13.75 0.98
CA ILE A 263 18.35 14.04 2.36
C ILE A 263 19.20 12.87 2.84
N ASP A 264 20.51 13.09 2.92
CA ASP A 264 21.47 12.11 3.42
C ASP A 264 22.67 12.82 4.03
N SER A 265 23.21 12.30 5.11
CA SER A 265 24.48 12.76 5.68
C SER A 265 25.69 12.36 4.81
N ASP A 266 25.55 11.29 4.01
CA ASP A 266 26.54 10.88 3.04
C ASP A 266 26.35 11.61 1.70
N VAL A 267 27.29 12.49 1.42
CA VAL A 267 27.33 13.27 0.15
C VAL A 267 27.38 12.35 -1.07
N THR A 268 28.01 11.18 -0.95
CA THR A 268 28.15 10.23 -2.06
C THR A 268 26.80 9.68 -2.49
N ASN A 269 25.93 9.35 -1.54
CA ASN A 269 24.57 8.89 -1.83
C ASN A 269 23.72 9.95 -2.51
N CYS A 270 23.79 11.20 -2.00
CA CYS A 270 23.12 12.32 -2.65
C CYS A 270 23.60 12.52 -4.09
N GLN A 271 24.91 12.45 -4.33
CA GLN A 271 25.49 12.57 -5.67
C GLN A 271 25.04 11.43 -6.61
N ARG A 272 24.94 10.20 -6.12
CA ARG A 272 24.41 9.07 -6.89
C ARG A 272 22.94 9.27 -7.29
N VAL A 273 22.11 9.71 -6.35
CA VAL A 273 20.71 10.04 -6.63
C VAL A 273 20.63 11.20 -7.64
N GLU A 274 21.39 12.26 -7.43
CA GLU A 274 21.43 13.41 -8.34
C GLU A 274 21.89 13.00 -9.75
N TYR A 275 22.95 12.22 -9.86
CA TYR A 275 23.47 11.71 -11.13
C TYR A 275 22.42 10.84 -11.85
N SER A 276 21.75 9.94 -11.13
CA SER A 276 20.68 9.11 -11.64
C SER A 276 19.52 9.95 -12.21
N LEU A 277 19.19 11.05 -11.55
CA LEU A 277 18.03 11.88 -11.90
C LEU A 277 18.36 12.96 -12.94
N ASN A 278 19.61 13.37 -13.09
CA ASN A 278 20.03 14.39 -14.06
C ASN A 278 19.66 14.05 -15.51
N GLN A 279 19.56 12.75 -15.83
CA GLN A 279 19.15 12.26 -17.14
C GLN A 279 17.65 12.51 -17.42
N TYR A 280 16.85 12.86 -16.42
CA TYR A 280 15.38 12.90 -16.48
C TYR A 280 14.77 14.30 -16.37
N ASP A 281 15.59 15.35 -16.58
CA ASP A 281 15.15 16.75 -16.54
C ASP A 281 14.45 17.15 -15.24
N CYS A 282 14.96 16.63 -14.11
CA CYS A 282 14.50 16.92 -12.75
C CYS A 282 15.38 17.96 -12.09
N ASN A 283 14.82 18.74 -11.19
CA ASN A 283 15.56 19.64 -10.33
C ASN A 283 15.80 18.94 -8.99
N THR A 284 17.01 18.39 -8.82
CA THR A 284 17.37 17.65 -7.60
C THR A 284 18.16 18.56 -6.66
N VAL A 285 17.76 18.61 -5.39
CA VAL A 285 18.42 19.36 -4.33
C VAL A 285 18.91 18.39 -3.26
N ALA A 286 20.24 18.32 -3.11
CA ALA A 286 20.88 17.55 -2.05
C ALA A 286 20.93 18.35 -0.75
N VAL A 287 20.50 17.75 0.36
CA VAL A 287 20.50 18.40 1.69
C VAL A 287 21.26 17.53 2.67
N ASN A 288 22.42 18.04 3.08
CA ASN A 288 23.32 17.38 4.04
C ASN A 288 23.28 18.04 5.42
N ASP A 289 22.73 19.26 5.51
CA ASP A 289 22.55 19.97 6.79
C ASP A 289 21.15 19.71 7.35
N MET A 290 21.09 18.84 8.34
CA MET A 290 19.83 18.42 8.99
C MET A 290 19.07 19.58 9.65
N ARG A 291 19.72 20.66 10.00
CA ARG A 291 19.06 21.83 10.59
C ARG A 291 18.16 22.55 9.60
N ARG A 292 18.45 22.44 8.31
CA ARG A 292 17.73 23.10 7.22
C ARG A 292 16.77 22.21 6.46
N VAL A 293 16.75 20.90 6.79
CA VAL A 293 15.95 19.92 6.06
C VAL A 293 14.46 20.28 6.04
N LEU A 294 13.89 20.60 7.20
CA LEU A 294 12.47 20.97 7.29
C LEU A 294 12.17 22.25 6.54
N ASP A 295 12.96 23.31 6.77
CA ASP A 295 12.75 24.60 6.11
C ASP A 295 12.83 24.46 4.59
N LEU A 296 13.87 23.80 4.07
CA LEU A 296 14.02 23.56 2.64
C LEU A 296 12.91 22.69 2.06
N THR A 297 12.45 21.70 2.79
CA THR A 297 11.32 20.87 2.33
C THR A 297 10.05 21.68 2.17
N PHE A 298 9.75 22.57 3.12
CA PHE A 298 8.57 23.43 3.05
C PHE A 298 8.69 24.55 2.01
N GLU A 299 9.89 25.07 1.78
CA GLU A 299 10.18 26.10 0.77
C GLU A 299 10.09 25.51 -0.66
N LEU A 300 10.77 24.39 -0.90
CA LEU A 300 10.90 23.79 -2.23
C LEU A 300 9.63 23.06 -2.68
N ARG A 301 8.80 22.60 -1.75
CA ARG A 301 7.61 21.78 -2.02
C ARG A 301 7.90 20.64 -3.00
N PRO A 302 8.82 19.73 -2.66
CA PRO A 302 9.24 18.68 -3.58
C PRO A 302 8.11 17.77 -4.00
N ASP A 303 8.16 17.33 -5.25
CA ASP A 303 7.26 16.31 -5.83
C ASP A 303 7.66 14.90 -5.40
N PHE A 304 8.94 14.71 -5.01
CA PHE A 304 9.48 13.44 -4.50
C PHE A 304 10.61 13.69 -3.48
N ILE A 305 10.66 12.86 -2.45
CA ILE A 305 11.64 12.97 -1.37
C ILE A 305 12.40 11.65 -1.24
N PHE A 306 13.74 11.70 -1.37
CA PHE A 306 14.64 10.64 -0.93
C PHE A 306 15.18 11.02 0.45
N CYS A 307 15.14 10.10 1.40
CA CYS A 307 15.59 10.34 2.76
C CYS A 307 16.34 9.13 3.30
N ALA A 308 17.58 9.31 3.78
CA ALA A 308 18.30 8.24 4.44
C ALA A 308 17.62 7.85 5.76
N LEU A 309 17.57 6.55 6.09
CA LEU A 309 17.03 6.09 7.35
C LEU A 309 17.86 6.61 8.53
N SER A 310 19.18 6.54 8.41
CA SER A 310 20.12 6.96 9.46
C SER A 310 20.58 8.39 9.22
N LEU A 311 20.00 9.36 9.92
CA LEU A 311 20.39 10.74 9.90
C LEU A 311 20.89 11.19 11.30
N PRO A 312 21.84 12.15 11.39
CA PRO A 312 22.53 12.46 12.64
C PRO A 312 21.67 13.04 13.77
N MET A 313 20.60 13.76 13.46
CA MET A 313 19.81 14.50 14.47
C MET A 313 18.36 14.02 14.56
N LEU A 314 17.84 13.46 13.49
CA LEU A 314 16.46 13.02 13.35
C LEU A 314 16.47 11.81 12.44
N ALA A 315 16.00 10.66 12.91
CA ALA A 315 15.95 9.47 12.06
C ALA A 315 15.02 9.68 10.86
N GLY A 316 15.35 9.08 9.70
CA GLY A 316 14.59 9.28 8.48
C GLY A 316 13.14 8.81 8.57
N ASP A 317 12.87 7.80 9.38
CA ASP A 317 11.52 7.35 9.70
C ASP A 317 10.76 8.39 10.56
N GLU A 318 11.39 9.01 11.55
CA GLU A 318 10.80 10.09 12.32
C GLU A 318 10.49 11.31 11.44
N TYR A 319 11.42 11.68 10.56
CA TYR A 319 11.21 12.73 9.58
C TYR A 319 10.03 12.42 8.64
N CYS A 320 9.95 11.20 8.14
CA CYS A 320 8.83 10.74 7.33
C CYS A 320 7.49 10.87 8.08
N ALA A 321 7.43 10.40 9.33
CA ALA A 321 6.24 10.50 10.18
C ALA A 321 5.81 11.96 10.41
N MET A 322 6.77 12.87 10.65
CA MET A 322 6.50 14.30 10.79
C MET A 322 5.89 14.88 9.51
N LEU A 323 6.43 14.55 8.34
CA LEU A 323 5.87 15.00 7.07
C LEU A 323 4.45 14.45 6.85
N ARG A 324 4.20 13.19 7.18
CA ARG A 324 2.86 12.58 7.08
C ARG A 324 1.81 13.25 7.97
N ALA A 325 2.23 13.80 9.10
CA ALA A 325 1.35 14.57 10.00
C ALA A 325 0.92 15.90 9.39
N THR A 326 1.64 16.42 8.39
CA THR A 326 1.31 17.69 7.74
C THR A 326 0.37 17.50 6.55
N ALA A 327 -0.59 18.40 6.38
CA ALA A 327 -1.59 18.31 5.29
C ALA A 327 -0.95 18.31 3.89
N ASN A 328 0.15 19.05 3.71
CA ASN A 328 0.82 19.22 2.42
C ASN A 328 1.58 17.99 1.94
N TYR A 329 2.11 17.18 2.88
CA TYR A 329 2.97 16.02 2.58
C TYR A 329 2.35 14.68 2.93
N ARG A 330 1.08 14.67 3.35
CA ARG A 330 0.35 13.42 3.69
C ARG A 330 0.42 12.38 2.58
N HIS A 331 0.45 12.79 1.33
CA HIS A 331 0.44 11.92 0.14
C HIS A 331 1.67 12.12 -0.76
N ALA A 332 2.64 12.93 -0.34
CA ALA A 332 3.86 13.11 -1.11
C ALA A 332 4.66 11.80 -1.17
N PRO A 333 5.20 11.38 -2.32
CA PRO A 333 6.02 10.19 -2.39
C PRO A 333 7.35 10.40 -1.66
N ILE A 334 7.64 9.50 -0.69
CA ILE A 334 8.85 9.51 0.13
C ILE A 334 9.51 8.13 0.00
N ALA A 335 10.73 8.09 -0.50
CA ALA A 335 11.56 6.90 -0.51
C ALA A 335 12.59 6.96 0.62
N ILE A 336 12.61 5.95 1.48
CA ILE A 336 13.63 5.82 2.52
C ILE A 336 14.81 5.02 1.98
N ILE A 337 16.00 5.58 2.07
CA ILE A 337 17.26 4.93 1.70
C ILE A 337 17.74 4.13 2.91
N LEU A 338 17.83 2.83 2.73
CA LEU A 338 18.22 1.87 3.75
C LEU A 338 19.71 1.48 3.60
N PRO A 339 20.52 1.46 4.68
CA PRO A 339 21.90 0.98 4.61
C PRO A 339 21.98 -0.51 4.25
N ILE A 340 23.17 -0.94 3.81
CA ILE A 340 23.42 -2.34 3.39
C ILE A 340 23.22 -3.37 4.49
N ASP A 341 23.42 -2.98 5.74
CA ASP A 341 23.26 -3.79 6.94
C ASP A 341 21.90 -3.63 7.59
N SER A 342 20.97 -2.91 6.93
CA SER A 342 19.62 -2.76 7.44
C SER A 342 18.93 -4.10 7.61
N ASN A 343 18.32 -4.23 8.75
CA ASN A 343 17.55 -5.39 9.09
C ASN A 343 16.06 -5.14 8.82
N TYR A 344 15.28 -6.15 9.02
CA TYR A 344 13.84 -6.08 8.82
C TYR A 344 13.14 -4.99 9.65
N PHE A 345 13.60 -4.77 10.89
CA PHE A 345 13.01 -3.72 11.73
C PHE A 345 13.17 -2.33 11.14
N ASP A 346 14.28 -2.11 10.43
CA ASP A 346 14.54 -0.85 9.74
C ASP A 346 13.56 -0.65 8.59
N CYS A 347 13.28 -1.71 7.81
CA CYS A 347 12.25 -1.68 6.78
C CYS A 347 10.86 -1.41 7.37
N MET A 348 10.53 -2.11 8.45
CA MET A 348 9.26 -1.94 9.16
C MET A 348 9.10 -0.52 9.70
N ARG A 349 10.11 0.02 10.38
CA ARG A 349 10.11 1.38 10.91
C ARG A 349 9.85 2.39 9.81
N ALA A 350 10.59 2.29 8.70
CA ALA A 350 10.42 3.17 7.55
C ALA A 350 8.99 3.12 7.00
N GLN A 351 8.41 1.94 6.86
CA GLN A 351 7.05 1.78 6.34
C GLN A 351 5.98 2.23 7.33
N LEU A 352 6.11 1.89 8.61
CA LEU A 352 5.19 2.37 9.66
C LEU A 352 5.19 3.89 9.77
N ALA A 353 6.34 4.52 9.54
CA ALA A 353 6.45 5.97 9.44
C ALA A 353 5.78 6.57 8.19
N GLY A 354 5.33 5.72 7.26
CA GLY A 354 4.61 6.13 6.05
C GLY A 354 5.51 6.33 4.83
N ALA A 355 6.68 5.67 4.77
CA ALA A 355 7.48 5.63 3.55
C ALA A 355 6.67 5.04 2.40
N THR A 356 6.75 5.68 1.23
CA THR A 356 6.06 5.20 0.03
C THR A 356 6.86 4.10 -0.66
N GLU A 357 8.18 4.22 -0.63
CA GLU A 357 9.13 3.30 -1.26
C GLU A 357 10.34 3.08 -0.35
N LEU A 358 11.05 1.97 -0.58
CA LEU A 358 12.32 1.67 0.06
C LEU A 358 13.39 1.53 -1.01
N LEU A 359 14.57 2.13 -0.80
CA LEU A 359 15.74 2.04 -1.67
C LEU A 359 16.90 1.45 -0.87
N PHE A 360 17.38 0.29 -1.27
CA PHE A 360 18.43 -0.42 -0.54
C PHE A 360 19.82 -0.06 -1.07
N GLN A 361 20.77 0.20 -0.17
CA GLN A 361 22.17 0.36 -0.54
C GLN A 361 22.86 -1.03 -0.64
N PRO A 362 23.79 -1.20 -1.61
CA PRO A 362 24.10 -0.29 -2.71
C PRO A 362 23.01 -0.38 -3.80
N PHE A 363 22.52 0.76 -4.28
CA PHE A 363 21.55 0.81 -5.37
C PHE A 363 22.22 1.14 -6.70
N ASP A 364 21.63 0.66 -7.79
CA ASP A 364 22.06 0.95 -9.14
C ASP A 364 21.61 2.35 -9.58
N GLU A 365 22.32 2.96 -10.54
CA GLU A 365 22.00 4.29 -11.07
C GLU A 365 20.57 4.38 -11.66
N SER A 366 19.98 3.28 -12.09
CA SER A 366 18.64 3.25 -12.66
C SER A 366 17.52 3.21 -11.61
N GLU A 367 17.80 2.77 -10.38
CA GLU A 367 16.77 2.55 -9.35
C GLU A 367 16.10 3.85 -8.85
N PRO A 368 16.84 4.93 -8.48
CA PRO A 368 16.20 6.19 -8.08
C PRO A 368 15.31 6.77 -9.17
N ALA A 369 15.75 6.69 -10.42
CA ALA A 369 14.99 7.14 -11.57
C ALA A 369 13.73 6.31 -11.81
N ALA A 370 13.80 5.00 -11.62
CA ALA A 370 12.66 4.11 -11.74
C ALA A 370 11.61 4.40 -10.65
N LEU A 371 12.04 4.65 -9.40
CA LEU A 371 11.15 5.05 -8.31
C LEU A 371 10.48 6.40 -8.60
N LEU A 372 11.24 7.37 -9.07
CA LEU A 372 10.68 8.67 -9.47
C LEU A 372 9.65 8.52 -10.60
N ALA A 373 9.97 7.76 -11.65
CA ALA A 373 9.10 7.52 -12.80
C ALA A 373 7.79 6.80 -12.40
N LYS A 374 7.82 5.99 -11.37
CA LYS A 374 6.63 5.30 -10.82
C LYS A 374 5.62 6.28 -10.24
N HIS A 375 6.08 7.36 -9.63
CA HIS A 375 5.24 8.33 -8.90
C HIS A 375 4.95 9.61 -9.69
N LEU A 376 5.84 10.00 -10.61
CA LEU A 376 5.59 11.09 -11.53
C LEU A 376 4.79 10.59 -12.74
N ARG A 377 3.77 11.34 -13.15
CA ARG A 377 2.82 10.94 -14.21
C ARG A 377 3.52 10.52 -15.50
N ARG A 378 3.13 9.37 -16.03
CA ARG A 378 3.65 8.74 -17.27
C ARG A 378 3.61 9.62 -18.55
N GLY A 379 2.89 10.75 -18.56
CA GLY A 379 2.78 11.60 -19.74
C GLY A 379 4.06 12.39 -20.07
N ASP A 380 4.79 12.83 -19.07
CA ASP A 380 5.95 13.72 -19.24
C ASP A 380 7.29 12.96 -19.38
N LEU A 381 7.48 11.87 -18.67
CA LEU A 381 8.76 11.15 -18.69
C LEU A 381 8.92 10.20 -19.87
N SER A 382 7.86 9.49 -20.27
CA SER A 382 7.94 8.53 -21.38
C SER A 382 8.12 9.19 -22.75
N ALA A 383 7.60 10.40 -22.94
CA ALA A 383 7.84 11.20 -24.14
C ALA A 383 9.31 11.65 -24.22
N ARG A 384 9.92 11.96 -23.09
CA ARG A 384 11.31 12.45 -22.97
C ARG A 384 12.35 11.33 -23.02
N LEU A 385 12.04 10.14 -22.48
CA LEU A 385 12.86 8.93 -22.65
C LEU A 385 13.00 8.49 -24.11
N ARG A 386 11.96 8.71 -24.93
CA ARG A 386 12.03 8.47 -26.38
C ARG A 386 12.88 9.54 -27.10
N ALA A 387 12.84 10.79 -26.65
CA ALA A 387 13.62 11.88 -27.24
C ALA A 387 15.13 11.76 -26.95
N SER A 388 15.53 11.32 -25.74
CA SER A 388 16.94 11.12 -25.41
C SER A 388 17.57 9.91 -26.11
N LYS A 389 16.81 8.83 -26.34
CA LYS A 389 17.27 7.67 -27.12
C LYS A 389 17.40 7.99 -28.63
N SER A 390 16.60 8.93 -29.16
CA SER A 390 16.71 9.35 -30.57
C SER A 390 17.84 10.34 -30.83
N ALA A 391 18.29 11.09 -29.80
CA ALA A 391 19.41 12.02 -29.90
C ALA A 391 20.80 11.34 -29.80
N GLY A 392 20.86 10.10 -29.28
CA GLY A 392 22.09 9.32 -29.14
C GLY A 392 22.47 8.43 -30.32
N LEU A 393 21.63 8.35 -31.36
CA LEU A 393 21.86 7.47 -32.53
C LEU A 393 22.18 8.23 -33.84
N GLY A 394 22.46 9.52 -33.74
CA GLY A 394 22.81 10.37 -34.89
C GLY A 394 24.22 10.92 -34.82
N GLY A 395 25.20 10.06 -34.71
CA GLY A 395 26.62 10.49 -34.73
C GLY A 395 27.56 9.33 -34.93
N TYR A 396 27.61 8.81 -36.13
CA TYR A 396 28.83 8.24 -36.79
C TYR A 396 28.54 8.16 -38.29
#